data_bc7dfefbf7b88ac3a7a1eff32fd5cd77
#
_entry.id   bc7dfefbf7b88ac3a7a1eff32fd5cd77
#
_cell.length_a   1.000
_cell.length_b   1.000
_cell.length_c   1.000
_cell.angle_alpha   90.00
_cell.angle_beta   90.00
_cell.angle_gamma   90.00
#
_symmetry.space_group_name_H-M   'P 1'
#
loop_
_entity.id
_entity.type
_entity.pdbx_description
1 polymer ?
#
loop_
_entity_poly.entity_id
_entity_poly.type
_entity_poly.pdbx_seq_one_letter_code
_entity_poly.pdbx_strand_id
1 'polypeptide(L)'
;MTASTGSTVLTELTYRLPQERKIVTDQLPGPVSAALAARTAASVARGIAPALSGYVVDADGGVLVDADGNSFIDFASGIAVTSVGASNPAVVAAVQDAVAHFTHTNFTTSPYESYTAVAEKLNEITPGDFDKRTVLLNSGSEAVENAVKIARSFTGRNAVVVMDRAYHGRTNLTMAMTAKNVPYKDGFGPFAPEVYRAPMSFPLHDGLPGPEAAEKTIWQMEKEIGAENLACVVIEP
;
A
#
# COMPACT_ATOMS: atom_id res chain seq x y z
N MET A 1 14.72 35.52 23.63
CA MET A 1 14.37 34.11 23.42
C MET A 1 15.08 33.67 22.17
N THR A 2 16.20 32.97 22.31
CA THR A 2 17.06 32.54 21.19
C THR A 2 16.50 31.22 20.62
N ALA A 3 16.05 31.24 19.38
CA ALA A 3 15.66 30.04 18.69
C ALA A 3 16.89 29.12 18.49
N SER A 4 16.86 27.96 19.12
CA SER A 4 17.83 26.89 18.89
C SER A 4 17.54 26.28 17.52
N THR A 5 18.36 26.55 16.53
CA THR A 5 18.40 25.83 15.27
C THR A 5 19.01 24.46 15.53
N GLY A 6 18.16 23.47 15.79
CA GLY A 6 18.57 22.08 15.85
C GLY A 6 19.11 21.65 14.47
N SER A 7 20.42 21.58 14.35
CA SER A 7 21.09 20.93 13.23
C SER A 7 20.70 19.44 13.26
N THR A 8 19.84 19.01 12.35
CA THR A 8 19.62 17.58 12.08
C THR A 8 20.90 17.02 11.51
N VAL A 9 21.69 16.38 12.34
CA VAL A 9 22.82 15.56 11.86
C VAL A 9 22.21 14.42 11.06
N LEU A 10 22.27 14.53 9.74
CA LEU A 10 22.06 13.39 8.87
C LEU A 10 23.13 12.38 9.18
N THR A 11 22.81 11.38 9.99
CA THR A 11 23.70 10.24 10.20
C THR A 11 23.93 9.61 8.82
N GLU A 12 25.16 9.52 8.36
CA GLU A 12 25.47 8.83 7.10
C GLU A 12 24.92 7.41 7.20
N LEU A 13 24.02 7.07 6.27
CA LEU A 13 23.46 5.72 6.18
C LEU A 13 24.58 4.78 5.78
N THR A 14 24.96 3.90 6.69
CA THR A 14 25.97 2.86 6.43
C THR A 14 25.24 1.63 5.93
N TYR A 15 25.49 1.26 4.69
CA TYR A 15 24.94 0.05 4.08
C TYR A 15 25.86 -1.14 4.30
N ARG A 16 25.29 -2.30 4.57
CA ARG A 16 25.98 -3.58 4.74
C ARG A 16 26.36 -4.19 3.38
N LEU A 17 25.52 -3.98 2.36
CA LEU A 17 25.71 -4.44 1.00
C LEU A 17 26.17 -3.29 0.08
N PRO A 18 27.00 -3.58 -0.94
CA PRO A 18 27.30 -2.61 -2.00
C PRO A 18 26.00 -2.15 -2.68
N GLN A 19 25.81 -0.83 -2.78
CA GLN A 19 24.61 -0.24 -3.39
C GLN A 19 24.75 -0.18 -4.91
N GLU A 20 24.92 -1.34 -5.55
CA GLU A 20 25.16 -1.45 -7.00
C GLU A 20 24.42 -2.65 -7.62
N ARG A 21 24.13 -2.55 -8.90
CA ARG A 21 23.70 -3.70 -9.71
C ARG A 21 24.93 -4.52 -10.11
N LYS A 22 24.93 -5.83 -9.82
CA LYS A 22 26.00 -6.74 -10.22
C LYS A 22 25.39 -8.10 -10.61
N ILE A 23 25.60 -8.52 -11.85
CA ILE A 23 25.20 -9.85 -12.33
C ILE A 23 26.43 -10.74 -12.37
N VAL A 24 26.35 -11.86 -11.65
CA VAL A 24 27.46 -12.84 -11.52
C VAL A 24 27.19 -14.16 -12.24
N THR A 25 25.97 -14.35 -12.75
CA THR A 25 25.56 -15.53 -13.52
C THR A 25 25.53 -15.23 -15.03
N ASP A 26 25.79 -16.23 -15.85
CA ASP A 26 25.77 -16.11 -17.32
C ASP A 26 24.35 -15.87 -17.88
N GLN A 27 23.31 -16.23 -17.11
CA GLN A 27 21.91 -16.07 -17.48
C GLN A 27 21.05 -15.69 -16.27
N LEU A 28 19.91 -15.08 -16.55
CA LEU A 28 18.87 -14.78 -15.54
C LEU A 28 17.56 -15.52 -15.90
N PRO A 29 16.95 -16.25 -14.94
CA PRO A 29 17.45 -16.51 -13.60
C PRO A 29 18.69 -17.43 -13.61
N GLY A 30 19.52 -17.33 -12.56
CA GLY A 30 20.57 -18.31 -12.32
C GLY A 30 20.01 -19.67 -11.88
N PRO A 31 20.87 -20.70 -11.77
CA PRO A 31 20.40 -22.07 -11.57
C PRO A 31 19.68 -22.30 -10.24
N VAL A 32 20.06 -21.60 -9.15
CA VAL A 32 19.39 -21.73 -7.85
C VAL A 32 17.98 -21.11 -7.90
N SER A 33 17.87 -19.91 -8.45
CA SER A 33 16.58 -19.24 -8.66
C SER A 33 15.67 -20.04 -9.60
N ALA A 34 16.21 -20.66 -10.64
CA ALA A 34 15.44 -21.54 -11.54
C ALA A 34 14.86 -22.76 -10.80
N ALA A 35 15.66 -23.39 -9.94
CA ALA A 35 15.20 -24.51 -9.11
C ALA A 35 14.09 -24.07 -8.12
N LEU A 36 14.23 -22.90 -7.52
CA LEU A 36 13.20 -22.31 -6.63
C LEU A 36 11.93 -21.99 -7.41
N ALA A 37 12.04 -21.48 -8.63
CA ALA A 37 10.89 -21.22 -9.50
C ALA A 37 10.10 -22.49 -9.82
N ALA A 38 10.78 -23.60 -10.11
CA ALA A 38 10.14 -24.91 -10.33
C ALA A 38 9.37 -25.38 -9.06
N ARG A 39 9.94 -25.20 -7.88
CA ARG A 39 9.25 -25.49 -6.60
C ARG A 39 8.03 -24.58 -6.39
N THR A 40 8.14 -23.31 -6.70
CA THR A 40 7.04 -22.35 -6.63
C THR A 40 5.91 -22.76 -7.58
N ALA A 41 6.23 -23.10 -8.81
CA ALA A 41 5.23 -23.53 -9.79
C ALA A 41 4.47 -24.80 -9.37
N ALA A 42 5.12 -25.69 -8.61
CA ALA A 42 4.50 -26.91 -8.10
C ALA A 42 3.64 -26.70 -6.83
N SER A 43 3.87 -25.60 -6.08
CA SER A 43 3.32 -25.46 -4.73
C SER A 43 2.49 -24.20 -4.51
N VAL A 44 2.72 -23.14 -5.27
CA VAL A 44 2.05 -21.85 -5.10
C VAL A 44 0.90 -21.71 -6.09
N ALA A 45 -0.20 -21.13 -5.63
CA ALA A 45 -1.37 -20.89 -6.50
C ALA A 45 -0.99 -20.01 -7.69
N ARG A 46 -1.45 -20.38 -8.89
CA ARG A 46 -1.11 -19.72 -10.16
C ARG A 46 -1.48 -18.24 -10.24
N GLY A 47 -2.41 -17.77 -9.39
CA GLY A 47 -2.76 -16.35 -9.27
C GLY A 47 -1.66 -15.49 -8.64
N ILE A 48 -0.62 -16.09 -8.05
CA ILE A 48 0.56 -15.42 -7.51
C ILE A 48 1.69 -15.59 -8.51
N ALA A 49 1.91 -14.58 -9.34
CA ALA A 49 2.93 -14.60 -10.39
C ALA A 49 4.04 -13.57 -10.07
N PRO A 50 5.22 -13.99 -9.62
CA PRO A 50 6.35 -13.11 -9.39
C PRO A 50 6.80 -12.40 -10.68
N ALA A 51 7.04 -11.09 -10.60
CA ALA A 51 7.55 -10.32 -11.74
C ALA A 51 9.06 -10.46 -11.92
N LEU A 52 9.81 -10.61 -10.80
CA LEU A 52 11.25 -10.87 -10.83
C LEU A 52 11.50 -12.37 -10.90
N SER A 53 12.43 -12.78 -11.75
CA SER A 53 12.83 -14.19 -11.88
C SER A 53 13.86 -14.64 -10.82
N GLY A 54 14.56 -13.73 -10.15
CA GLY A 54 15.49 -14.02 -9.05
C GLY A 54 14.76 -14.19 -7.72
N TYR A 55 15.20 -15.13 -6.90
CA TYR A 55 14.67 -15.35 -5.55
C TYR A 55 15.51 -14.61 -4.54
N VAL A 56 14.95 -13.58 -3.92
CA VAL A 56 15.66 -12.70 -2.98
C VAL A 56 16.01 -13.47 -1.71
N VAL A 57 17.28 -13.38 -1.31
CA VAL A 57 17.81 -13.97 -0.07
C VAL A 57 18.41 -12.92 0.87
N ASP A 58 18.70 -11.72 0.35
CA ASP A 58 19.24 -10.61 1.15
C ASP A 58 18.81 -9.28 0.53
N ALA A 59 18.73 -8.24 1.37
CA ALA A 59 18.39 -6.89 0.95
C ALA A 59 18.97 -5.86 1.93
N ASP A 60 19.41 -4.70 1.39
CA ASP A 60 19.90 -3.61 2.21
C ASP A 60 19.84 -2.29 1.45
N GLY A 61 19.36 -1.23 2.08
CA GLY A 61 19.17 0.04 1.40
C GLY A 61 18.23 -0.08 0.20
N GLY A 62 18.73 0.21 -0.99
CA GLY A 62 18.02 0.09 -2.27
C GLY A 62 18.44 -1.11 -3.12
N VAL A 63 19.03 -2.15 -2.53
CA VAL A 63 19.56 -3.31 -3.27
C VAL A 63 18.93 -4.61 -2.76
N LEU A 64 18.59 -5.49 -3.70
CA LEU A 64 18.18 -6.88 -3.47
C LEU A 64 19.29 -7.81 -3.97
N VAL A 65 19.55 -8.90 -3.25
CA VAL A 65 20.47 -9.98 -3.69
C VAL A 65 19.66 -11.27 -3.85
N ASP A 66 19.81 -11.92 -5.01
CA ASP A 66 19.12 -13.18 -5.26
C ASP A 66 19.93 -14.39 -4.77
N ALA A 67 19.31 -15.56 -4.81
CA ALA A 67 19.89 -16.83 -4.35
C ALA A 67 21.10 -17.29 -5.19
N ASP A 68 21.34 -16.67 -6.32
CA ASP A 68 22.49 -16.93 -7.20
C ASP A 68 23.63 -15.89 -6.99
N GLY A 69 23.43 -14.90 -6.10
CA GLY A 69 24.38 -13.85 -5.79
C GLY A 69 24.34 -12.64 -6.73
N ASN A 70 23.34 -12.55 -7.61
CA ASN A 70 23.13 -11.35 -8.40
C ASN A 70 22.53 -10.23 -7.54
N SER A 71 23.00 -9.00 -7.69
CA SER A 71 22.39 -7.84 -7.05
C SER A 71 21.64 -6.95 -8.05
N PHE A 72 20.50 -6.42 -7.59
CA PHE A 72 19.60 -5.58 -8.36
C PHE A 72 19.27 -4.30 -7.60
N ILE A 73 19.14 -3.18 -8.31
CA ILE A 73 18.56 -1.96 -7.72
C ILE A 73 17.05 -2.15 -7.62
N ASP A 74 16.52 -1.99 -6.42
CA ASP A 74 15.10 -2.20 -6.13
C ASP A 74 14.27 -0.95 -6.38
N PHE A 75 13.76 -0.80 -7.59
CA PHE A 75 12.77 0.24 -7.91
C PHE A 75 11.33 -0.13 -7.53
N ALA A 76 11.09 -1.37 -7.12
CA ALA A 76 9.77 -1.79 -6.66
C ALA A 76 9.54 -1.47 -5.18
N SER A 77 10.62 -1.39 -4.39
CA SER A 77 10.58 -1.08 -2.95
C SER A 77 9.52 -1.87 -2.17
N GLY A 78 9.31 -3.16 -2.52
CA GLY A 78 8.24 -3.97 -1.93
C GLY A 78 6.84 -3.41 -2.19
N ILE A 79 6.64 -2.70 -3.31
CA ILE A 79 5.46 -1.90 -3.65
C ILE A 79 5.28 -0.76 -2.63
N ALA A 80 6.30 0.12 -2.58
CA ALA A 80 6.40 1.32 -1.74
C ALA A 80 6.40 1.03 -0.21
N VAL A 81 6.90 -0.12 0.22
CA VAL A 81 7.00 -0.51 1.63
C VAL A 81 8.36 -0.14 2.24
N THR A 82 9.45 -0.34 1.51
CA THR A 82 10.82 -0.17 2.03
C THR A 82 11.35 1.26 1.92
N SER A 83 10.50 2.26 2.20
CA SER A 83 10.81 3.68 2.04
C SER A 83 12.00 4.18 2.87
N VAL A 84 12.32 3.49 3.96
CA VAL A 84 13.49 3.79 4.83
C VAL A 84 14.71 2.92 4.48
N GLY A 85 14.64 2.17 3.38
CA GLY A 85 15.63 1.18 2.99
C GLY A 85 15.30 -0.22 3.53
N ALA A 86 15.63 -1.24 2.75
CA ALA A 86 15.56 -2.63 3.20
C ALA A 86 16.55 -2.85 4.34
N SER A 87 16.18 -3.60 5.34
CA SER A 87 17.05 -3.93 6.50
C SER A 87 17.64 -2.71 7.23
N ASN A 88 16.86 -1.61 7.33
CA ASN A 88 17.30 -0.43 8.08
C ASN A 88 17.68 -0.82 9.51
N PRO A 89 18.89 -0.48 9.99
CA PRO A 89 19.39 -0.95 11.29
C PRO A 89 18.51 -0.60 12.48
N ALA A 90 17.91 0.59 12.49
CA ALA A 90 17.04 1.02 13.57
C ALA A 90 15.73 0.21 13.58
N VAL A 91 15.17 -0.09 12.41
CA VAL A 91 13.98 -0.93 12.28
C VAL A 91 14.31 -2.37 12.71
N VAL A 92 15.43 -2.92 12.24
CA VAL A 92 15.87 -4.28 12.62
C VAL A 92 16.02 -4.40 14.13
N ALA A 93 16.70 -3.45 14.78
CA ALA A 93 16.88 -3.46 16.24
C ALA A 93 15.54 -3.39 16.99
N ALA A 94 14.63 -2.52 16.57
CA ALA A 94 13.31 -2.39 17.19
C ALA A 94 12.48 -3.68 17.04
N VAL A 95 12.53 -4.34 15.86
CA VAL A 95 11.83 -5.61 15.62
C VAL A 95 12.43 -6.74 16.47
N GLN A 96 13.77 -6.83 16.58
CA GLN A 96 14.44 -7.84 17.40
C GLN A 96 14.10 -7.67 18.89
N ASP A 97 14.06 -6.44 19.38
CA ASP A 97 13.65 -6.15 20.75
C ASP A 97 12.20 -6.56 20.98
N ALA A 98 11.29 -6.11 20.13
CA ALA A 98 9.86 -6.41 20.28
C ALA A 98 9.57 -7.94 20.26
N VAL A 99 10.15 -8.68 19.33
CA VAL A 99 9.93 -10.12 19.20
C VAL A 99 10.52 -10.93 20.36
N ALA A 100 11.54 -10.41 21.03
CA ALA A 100 12.10 -11.04 22.24
C ALA A 100 11.13 -10.99 23.45
N HIS A 101 10.18 -10.06 23.46
CA HIS A 101 9.19 -9.94 24.54
C HIS A 101 7.93 -10.77 24.25
N PHE A 102 7.33 -10.63 23.06
CA PHE A 102 6.21 -11.46 22.62
C PHE A 102 6.07 -11.39 21.09
N THR A 103 5.60 -12.47 20.48
CA THR A 103 5.41 -12.57 19.03
C THR A 103 3.99 -12.20 18.60
N HIS A 104 3.00 -12.33 19.48
CA HIS A 104 1.61 -11.99 19.20
C HIS A 104 0.80 -11.76 20.47
N THR A 105 -0.09 -10.79 20.43
CA THR A 105 -1.26 -10.66 21.32
C THR A 105 -2.37 -9.94 20.56
N ASN A 106 -3.62 -10.09 20.99
CA ASN A 106 -4.74 -9.37 20.41
C ASN A 106 -5.02 -8.10 21.21
N PHE A 107 -4.89 -6.92 20.56
CA PHE A 107 -5.05 -5.62 21.23
C PHE A 107 -6.38 -5.44 21.94
N THR A 108 -7.48 -6.01 21.43
CA THR A 108 -8.81 -5.87 22.04
C THR A 108 -8.98 -6.68 23.30
N THR A 109 -8.15 -7.71 23.52
CA THR A 109 -8.16 -8.56 24.73
C THR A 109 -7.00 -8.24 25.65
N SER A 110 -5.85 -7.92 25.12
CA SER A 110 -4.61 -7.67 25.87
C SER A 110 -3.85 -6.52 25.20
N PRO A 111 -4.20 -5.25 25.53
CA PRO A 111 -3.61 -4.08 24.89
C PRO A 111 -2.10 -3.98 25.16
N TYR A 112 -1.40 -3.33 24.23
CA TYR A 112 0.03 -3.08 24.31
C TYR A 112 0.37 -1.69 23.77
N GLU A 113 1.46 -1.14 24.29
CA GLU A 113 1.82 0.27 24.14
C GLU A 113 2.10 0.66 22.69
N SER A 114 2.81 -0.16 21.91
CA SER A 114 3.20 0.20 20.55
C SER A 114 2.02 0.42 19.58
N TYR A 115 0.88 -0.24 19.78
CA TYR A 115 -0.34 0.06 19.02
C TYR A 115 -0.83 1.49 19.32
N THR A 116 -0.85 1.86 20.61
CA THR A 116 -1.28 3.19 21.05
C THR A 116 -0.32 4.27 20.52
N ALA A 117 0.98 4.07 20.65
CA ALA A 117 1.99 5.01 20.16
C ALA A 117 1.91 5.26 18.64
N VAL A 118 1.66 4.20 17.84
CA VAL A 118 1.43 4.35 16.41
C VAL A 118 0.16 5.14 16.13
N ALA A 119 -0.93 4.87 16.84
CA ALA A 119 -2.20 5.59 16.69
C ALA A 119 -2.05 7.08 17.05
N GLU A 120 -1.36 7.41 18.11
CA GLU A 120 -1.04 8.78 18.52
C GLU A 120 -0.22 9.50 17.43
N LYS A 121 0.82 8.84 16.91
CA LYS A 121 1.65 9.42 15.86
C LYS A 121 0.87 9.66 14.56
N LEU A 122 0.01 8.74 14.16
CA LEU A 122 -0.85 8.92 13.00
C LEU A 122 -1.87 10.06 13.21
N ASN A 123 -2.46 10.19 14.39
CA ASN A 123 -3.33 11.31 14.73
C ASN A 123 -2.61 12.66 14.66
N GLU A 124 -1.34 12.72 15.09
CA GLU A 124 -0.51 13.93 15.06
C GLU A 124 -0.20 14.35 13.62
N ILE A 125 0.27 13.43 12.77
CA ILE A 125 0.79 13.76 11.43
C ILE A 125 -0.31 13.85 10.35
N THR A 126 -1.50 13.30 10.60
CA THR A 126 -2.60 13.36 9.64
C THR A 126 -3.20 14.78 9.63
N PRO A 127 -3.40 15.40 8.46
CA PRO A 127 -3.94 16.75 8.35
C PRO A 127 -5.34 16.93 9.00
N GLY A 128 -5.64 18.16 9.40
CA GLY A 128 -6.93 18.58 9.99
C GLY A 128 -6.82 18.87 11.49
N ASP A 129 -7.66 19.78 11.99
CA ASP A 129 -7.64 20.31 13.38
C ASP A 129 -8.75 19.71 14.25
N PHE A 130 -9.35 18.62 13.84
CA PHE A 130 -10.39 17.89 14.54
C PHE A 130 -9.82 16.71 15.35
N ASP A 131 -10.56 16.23 16.32
CA ASP A 131 -10.24 15.02 17.05
C ASP A 131 -10.17 13.80 16.14
N LYS A 132 -9.03 13.13 16.15
CA LYS A 132 -8.77 11.95 15.31
C LYS A 132 -8.71 10.69 16.17
N ARG A 133 -9.09 9.58 15.58
CA ARG A 133 -8.94 8.24 16.17
C ARG A 133 -8.46 7.29 15.09
N THR A 134 -7.42 6.53 15.39
CA THR A 134 -6.79 5.59 14.47
C THR A 134 -7.16 4.15 14.82
N VAL A 135 -7.49 3.37 13.82
CA VAL A 135 -7.59 1.90 13.91
C VAL A 135 -6.56 1.28 12.98
N LEU A 136 -5.82 0.29 13.48
CA LEU A 136 -4.86 -0.48 12.69
C LEU A 136 -5.50 -1.80 12.26
N LEU A 137 -5.30 -2.16 11.00
CA LEU A 137 -5.85 -3.35 10.35
C LEU A 137 -4.72 -4.12 9.63
N ASN A 138 -4.99 -5.33 9.16
CA ASN A 138 -3.93 -6.21 8.64
C ASN A 138 -3.56 -5.94 7.17
N SER A 139 -4.42 -5.24 6.43
CA SER A 139 -4.19 -4.96 5.01
C SER A 139 -4.87 -3.68 4.55
N GLY A 140 -4.41 -3.12 3.41
CA GLY A 140 -5.07 -1.98 2.77
C GLY A 140 -6.51 -2.29 2.35
N SER A 141 -6.79 -3.52 1.89
CA SER A 141 -8.16 -3.94 1.57
C SER A 141 -9.08 -3.88 2.79
N GLU A 142 -8.63 -4.37 3.95
CA GLU A 142 -9.39 -4.27 5.21
C GLU A 142 -9.57 -2.82 5.64
N ALA A 143 -8.55 -1.98 5.48
CA ALA A 143 -8.63 -0.55 5.80
C ALA A 143 -9.69 0.16 4.94
N VAL A 144 -9.70 -0.09 3.63
CA VAL A 144 -10.70 0.46 2.70
C VAL A 144 -12.11 -0.06 3.02
N GLU A 145 -12.27 -1.36 3.27
CA GLU A 145 -13.56 -1.94 3.66
C GLU A 145 -14.11 -1.30 4.94
N ASN A 146 -13.26 -1.11 5.94
CA ASN A 146 -13.68 -0.47 7.19
C ASN A 146 -13.96 1.03 7.01
N ALA A 147 -13.19 1.76 6.18
CA ALA A 147 -13.48 3.15 5.88
C ALA A 147 -14.87 3.32 5.23
N VAL A 148 -15.21 2.50 4.24
CA VAL A 148 -16.54 2.49 3.61
C VAL A 148 -17.62 2.12 4.62
N LYS A 149 -17.39 1.10 5.43
CA LYS A 149 -18.33 0.68 6.49
C LYS A 149 -18.63 1.82 7.48
N ILE A 150 -17.60 2.53 7.92
CA ILE A 150 -17.73 3.68 8.83
C ILE A 150 -18.49 4.82 8.13
N ALA A 151 -18.14 5.15 6.88
CA ALA A 151 -18.82 6.19 6.12
C ALA A 151 -20.32 5.90 5.95
N ARG A 152 -20.67 4.68 5.56
CA ARG A 152 -22.06 4.24 5.44
C ARG A 152 -22.82 4.31 6.77
N SER A 153 -22.19 3.84 7.85
CA SER A 153 -22.79 3.87 9.20
C SER A 153 -23.00 5.30 9.70
N PHE A 154 -22.04 6.18 9.47
CA PHE A 154 -22.11 7.58 9.92
C PHE A 154 -23.11 8.40 9.13
N THR A 155 -23.18 8.21 7.81
CA THR A 155 -24.07 9.01 6.93
C THR A 155 -25.48 8.44 6.82
N GLY A 156 -25.66 7.15 7.06
CA GLY A 156 -26.90 6.43 6.75
C GLY A 156 -27.13 6.24 5.24
N ARG A 157 -26.09 6.45 4.40
CA ARG A 157 -26.15 6.41 2.93
C ARG A 157 -25.41 5.20 2.38
N ASN A 158 -25.72 4.80 1.14
CA ASN A 158 -25.19 3.54 0.59
C ASN A 158 -24.15 3.72 -0.53
N ALA A 159 -24.30 4.75 -1.37
CA ALA A 159 -23.48 4.92 -2.56
C ALA A 159 -22.03 5.28 -2.22
N VAL A 160 -21.09 4.63 -2.90
CA VAL A 160 -19.65 4.90 -2.83
C VAL A 160 -19.17 5.26 -4.22
N VAL A 161 -18.51 6.40 -4.36
CA VAL A 161 -17.84 6.77 -5.61
C VAL A 161 -16.36 6.45 -5.53
N VAL A 162 -15.84 5.88 -6.60
CA VAL A 162 -14.40 5.63 -6.80
C VAL A 162 -13.93 6.25 -8.10
N MET A 163 -12.67 6.64 -8.16
CA MET A 163 -12.12 7.23 -9.36
C MET A 163 -11.64 6.17 -10.37
N ASP A 164 -11.66 6.52 -11.64
CA ASP A 164 -11.03 5.71 -12.68
C ASP A 164 -9.54 5.53 -12.40
N ARG A 165 -9.00 4.38 -12.86
CA ARG A 165 -7.61 3.96 -12.75
C ARG A 165 -7.13 3.61 -11.35
N ALA A 166 -7.93 3.83 -10.30
CA ALA A 166 -7.61 3.52 -8.93
C ALA A 166 -7.62 2.02 -8.63
N TYR A 167 -6.80 1.60 -7.68
CA TYR A 167 -6.74 0.25 -7.13
C TYR A 167 -7.03 0.30 -5.62
N HIS A 168 -8.00 -0.49 -5.16
CA HIS A 168 -8.44 -0.48 -3.76
C HIS A 168 -8.32 -1.84 -3.05
N GLY A 169 -7.95 -2.89 -3.76
CA GLY A 169 -7.76 -4.22 -3.19
C GLY A 169 -8.46 -5.34 -3.95
N ARG A 170 -8.48 -6.53 -3.33
CA ARG A 170 -8.98 -7.79 -3.95
C ARG A 170 -10.01 -8.53 -3.10
N THR A 171 -10.63 -7.91 -2.11
CA THR A 171 -11.85 -8.41 -1.46
C THR A 171 -13.06 -8.08 -2.33
N ASN A 172 -14.23 -8.63 -2.06
CA ASN A 172 -15.40 -8.43 -2.92
C ASN A 172 -15.76 -6.96 -3.11
N LEU A 173 -15.79 -6.16 -2.04
CA LEU A 173 -16.06 -4.72 -2.13
C LEU A 173 -14.90 -3.98 -2.80
N THR A 174 -13.65 -4.23 -2.40
CA THR A 174 -12.51 -3.52 -2.96
C THR A 174 -12.23 -3.89 -4.42
N MET A 175 -12.60 -5.10 -4.88
CA MET A 175 -12.62 -5.45 -6.30
C MET A 175 -13.69 -4.66 -7.07
N ALA A 176 -14.90 -4.48 -6.49
CA ALA A 176 -15.91 -3.59 -7.08
C ALA A 176 -15.36 -2.17 -7.28
N MET A 177 -14.60 -1.69 -6.31
CA MET A 177 -14.00 -0.35 -6.29
C MET A 177 -12.79 -0.22 -7.22
N THR A 178 -12.01 -1.29 -7.45
CA THR A 178 -10.83 -1.30 -8.32
C THR A 178 -11.22 -1.10 -9.78
N ALA A 179 -10.52 -0.23 -10.51
CA ALA A 179 -10.89 0.14 -11.87
C ALA A 179 -10.62 -0.98 -12.88
N LYS A 180 -9.40 -1.52 -12.88
CA LYS A 180 -8.91 -2.41 -13.92
C LYS A 180 -9.51 -3.81 -13.80
N ASN A 181 -10.12 -4.31 -14.90
CA ASN A 181 -10.72 -5.65 -14.91
C ASN A 181 -9.62 -6.75 -14.86
N VAL A 182 -8.78 -6.81 -15.87
CA VAL A 182 -7.64 -7.74 -15.91
C VAL A 182 -6.40 -7.04 -15.34
N PRO A 183 -5.66 -7.65 -14.40
CA PRO A 183 -5.79 -9.02 -13.87
C PRO A 183 -6.61 -9.15 -12.57
N TYR A 184 -7.36 -8.13 -12.14
CA TYR A 184 -7.83 -8.06 -10.75
C TYR A 184 -9.25 -8.59 -10.52
N LYS A 185 -10.15 -8.48 -11.52
CA LYS A 185 -11.60 -8.72 -11.34
C LYS A 185 -12.18 -9.79 -12.24
N ASP A 186 -11.52 -10.07 -13.35
CA ASP A 186 -12.04 -10.97 -14.39
C ASP A 186 -12.34 -12.37 -13.82
N GLY A 187 -13.58 -12.82 -13.99
CA GLY A 187 -14.05 -14.10 -13.48
C GLY A 187 -14.40 -14.18 -11.99
N PHE A 188 -14.31 -13.07 -11.21
CA PHE A 188 -14.55 -13.09 -9.76
C PHE A 188 -15.90 -12.51 -9.31
N GLY A 189 -16.77 -12.08 -10.24
CA GLY A 189 -18.09 -11.54 -9.90
C GLY A 189 -19.08 -12.60 -9.37
N PRO A 190 -20.24 -12.17 -8.82
CA PRO A 190 -20.70 -10.79 -8.74
C PRO A 190 -20.01 -9.97 -7.63
N PHE A 191 -19.90 -8.67 -7.86
CA PHE A 191 -19.26 -7.76 -6.92
C PHE A 191 -20.27 -7.05 -6.02
N ALA A 192 -19.79 -6.39 -4.96
CA ALA A 192 -20.60 -5.59 -4.07
C ALA A 192 -21.35 -4.46 -4.83
N PRO A 193 -22.62 -4.24 -4.54
CA PRO A 193 -23.43 -3.18 -5.16
C PRO A 193 -23.10 -1.80 -4.59
N GLU A 194 -23.73 -0.77 -5.15
CA GLU A 194 -23.64 0.64 -4.73
C GLU A 194 -22.22 1.21 -4.84
N VAL A 195 -21.45 0.74 -5.82
CA VAL A 195 -20.13 1.28 -6.16
C VAL A 195 -20.21 1.90 -7.55
N TYR A 196 -20.02 3.20 -7.61
CA TYR A 196 -20.11 4.03 -8.80
C TYR A 196 -18.73 4.52 -9.19
N ARG A 197 -18.48 4.69 -10.50
CA ARG A 197 -17.19 5.11 -11.01
C ARG A 197 -17.28 6.47 -11.65
N ALA A 198 -16.40 7.39 -11.24
CA ALA A 198 -16.29 8.71 -11.80
C ALA A 198 -14.91 8.93 -12.46
N PRO A 199 -14.82 9.77 -13.49
CA PRO A 199 -13.55 10.10 -14.12
C PRO A 199 -12.66 10.89 -13.15
N MET A 200 -11.37 10.61 -13.20
CA MET A 200 -10.35 11.42 -12.54
C MET A 200 -9.74 12.41 -13.54
N SER A 201 -9.33 13.59 -13.07
CA SER A 201 -8.61 14.57 -13.90
C SER A 201 -7.37 13.93 -14.54
N PHE A 202 -7.28 14.04 -15.86
CA PHE A 202 -6.13 13.57 -16.61
C PHE A 202 -5.86 14.51 -17.82
N PRO A 203 -5.28 15.69 -17.60
CA PRO A 203 -5.17 16.76 -18.61
C PRO A 203 -4.57 16.33 -19.95
N LEU A 204 -3.66 15.35 -19.93
CA LEU A 204 -3.07 14.79 -21.15
C LEU A 204 -4.10 14.09 -22.07
N HIS A 205 -5.18 13.54 -21.49
CA HIS A 205 -6.21 12.80 -22.21
C HIS A 205 -7.53 13.56 -22.37
N ASP A 206 -7.96 14.28 -21.32
CA ASP A 206 -9.23 15.01 -21.33
C ASP A 206 -9.09 16.46 -21.81
N GLY A 207 -7.86 16.98 -21.84
CA GLY A 207 -7.58 18.36 -22.25
C GLY A 207 -8.12 19.43 -21.29
N LEU A 208 -8.60 19.02 -20.11
CA LEU A 208 -9.23 19.91 -19.13
C LEU A 208 -8.23 20.27 -18.02
N PRO A 209 -8.21 21.53 -17.56
CA PRO A 209 -7.53 21.88 -16.32
C PRO A 209 -8.22 21.23 -15.12
N GLY A 210 -7.47 21.00 -14.03
CA GLY A 210 -7.96 20.29 -12.85
C GLY A 210 -9.30 20.79 -12.29
N PRO A 211 -9.52 22.10 -12.11
CA PRO A 211 -10.80 22.63 -11.62
C PRO A 211 -12.00 22.26 -12.50
N GLU A 212 -11.87 22.40 -13.83
CA GLU A 212 -12.96 22.06 -14.76
C GLU A 212 -13.25 20.55 -14.79
N ALA A 213 -12.20 19.72 -14.70
CA ALA A 213 -12.34 18.27 -14.58
C ALA A 213 -13.07 17.89 -13.28
N ALA A 214 -12.76 18.56 -12.17
CA ALA A 214 -13.42 18.34 -10.88
C ALA A 214 -14.90 18.72 -10.93
N GLU A 215 -15.26 19.88 -11.50
CA GLU A 215 -16.65 20.32 -11.67
C GLU A 215 -17.45 19.31 -12.50
N LYS A 216 -16.89 18.83 -13.60
CA LYS A 216 -17.50 17.81 -14.45
C LYS A 216 -17.75 16.49 -13.68
N THR A 217 -16.78 16.08 -12.89
CA THR A 217 -16.88 14.85 -12.07
C THR A 217 -17.94 15.00 -10.98
N ILE A 218 -17.99 16.15 -10.30
CA ILE A 218 -19.02 16.43 -9.28
C ILE A 218 -20.41 16.44 -9.92
N TRP A 219 -20.58 17.13 -11.05
CA TRP A 219 -21.85 17.14 -11.77
C TRP A 219 -22.32 15.72 -12.17
N GLN A 220 -21.39 14.87 -12.62
CA GLN A 220 -21.73 13.47 -12.95
C GLN A 220 -22.20 12.71 -11.72
N MET A 221 -21.51 12.84 -10.58
CA MET A 221 -21.92 12.20 -9.32
C MET A 221 -23.31 12.66 -8.87
N GLU A 222 -23.58 13.94 -8.89
CA GLU A 222 -24.89 14.50 -8.52
C GLU A 222 -26.00 13.98 -9.43
N LYS A 223 -25.75 13.92 -10.74
CA LYS A 223 -26.71 13.44 -11.73
C LYS A 223 -27.02 11.94 -11.60
N GLU A 224 -26.01 11.11 -11.34
CA GLU A 224 -26.16 9.64 -11.34
C GLU A 224 -26.64 9.11 -10.00
N ILE A 225 -26.25 9.74 -8.90
CA ILE A 225 -26.41 9.21 -7.55
C ILE A 225 -27.34 10.10 -6.71
N GLY A 226 -27.22 11.40 -6.85
CA GLY A 226 -27.79 12.40 -5.93
C GLY A 226 -26.91 12.58 -4.69
N ALA A 227 -26.69 13.82 -4.28
CA ALA A 227 -25.83 14.15 -3.14
C ALA A 227 -26.30 13.51 -1.82
N GLU A 228 -27.62 13.34 -1.66
CA GLU A 228 -28.27 12.75 -0.48
C GLU A 228 -28.01 11.24 -0.33
N ASN A 229 -27.62 10.54 -1.39
CA ASN A 229 -27.38 9.09 -1.39
C ASN A 229 -25.89 8.75 -1.23
N LEU A 230 -25.01 9.73 -1.42
CA LEU A 230 -23.57 9.53 -1.41
C LEU A 230 -23.02 9.40 0.02
N ALA A 231 -22.48 8.23 0.35
CA ALA A 231 -21.81 7.96 1.63
C ALA A 231 -20.38 8.51 1.65
N CYS A 232 -19.61 8.23 0.61
CA CYS A 232 -18.23 8.70 0.50
C CYS A 232 -17.68 8.65 -0.94
N VAL A 233 -16.62 9.41 -1.15
CA VAL A 233 -15.76 9.32 -2.32
C VAL A 233 -14.42 8.75 -1.89
N VAL A 234 -13.91 7.74 -2.62
CA VAL A 234 -12.61 7.11 -2.34
C VAL A 234 -11.66 7.43 -3.49
N ILE A 235 -10.54 8.04 -3.16
CA ILE A 235 -9.55 8.55 -4.12
C ILE A 235 -8.19 7.92 -3.83
N GLU A 236 -7.53 7.48 -4.87
CA GLU A 236 -6.09 7.19 -4.89
C GLU A 236 -5.43 8.33 -5.66
N PRO A 237 -4.65 9.21 -4.98
CA PRO A 237 -4.10 10.43 -5.57
C PRO A 237 -2.98 10.14 -6.58
#